data_a55402d18d10c1e32f68cac988ca6e81
#
_entry.id   a55402d18d10c1e32f68cac988ca6e81
#
_cell.length_a   1.000
_cell.length_b   1.000
_cell.length_c   1.000
_cell.angle_alpha   90.00
_cell.angle_beta   90.00
_cell.angle_gamma   90.00
#
_symmetry.space_group_name_H-M   'P 1'
#
loop_
_entity.id
_entity.type
_entity.pdbx_description
1 polymer ?
#
loop_
_entity_poly.entity_id
_entity_poly.type
_entity_poly.pdbx_seq_one_letter_code
_entity_poly.pdbx_strand_id
1 'polypeptide(L)'
;MIIKKIENVEAFEGNEGTQIKQIISPSETNNVIRYSLAHCTISPSKSSKPHIMKTSEMYYILQGKGIMHIDSETKQVSKNDLIFVPPMSKQFLENNGEVDLTVLCIVDPAWRQEDEILE
;
A
#
# COMPACT_ATOMS: atom_id res chain seq x y z
N MET A 1 19.65 -7.63 14.92
CA MET A 1 18.19 -7.67 15.08
C MET A 1 17.63 -6.27 14.87
N ILE A 2 16.56 -6.15 14.07
CA ILE A 2 15.88 -4.86 13.84
C ILE A 2 14.45 -5.00 14.39
N ILE A 3 14.09 -4.10 15.32
CA ILE A 3 12.73 -4.06 15.88
C ILE A 3 12.22 -2.63 15.72
N LYS A 4 11.02 -2.48 15.16
CA LYS A 4 10.40 -1.17 14.96
C LYS A 4 8.98 -1.18 15.50
N LYS A 5 8.58 -0.06 16.12
CA LYS A 5 7.18 0.17 16.50
C LYS A 5 6.56 1.11 15.49
N ILE A 6 5.40 0.75 14.99
CA ILE A 6 4.74 1.52 13.93
C ILE A 6 4.44 2.95 14.37
N GLU A 7 4.10 3.17 15.64
CA GLU A 7 3.80 4.50 16.14
C GLU A 7 5.03 5.42 16.18
N ASN A 8 6.24 4.87 16.09
CA ASN A 8 7.49 5.64 16.05
C ASN A 8 7.99 5.88 14.62
N VAL A 9 7.32 5.33 13.63
CA VAL A 9 7.67 5.53 12.22
C VAL A 9 6.94 6.76 11.71
N GLU A 10 7.71 7.71 11.13
CA GLU A 10 7.13 8.94 10.62
C GLU A 10 6.27 8.68 9.38
N ALA A 11 5.08 9.30 9.36
CA ALA A 11 4.18 9.18 8.22
C ALA A 11 4.45 10.29 7.20
N PHE A 12 4.27 9.97 5.93
CA PHE A 12 4.29 10.96 4.85
C PHE A 12 3.16 10.68 3.88
N GLU A 13 2.81 11.66 3.06
CA GLU A 13 1.79 11.47 2.04
C GLU A 13 2.43 10.89 0.79
N GLY A 14 1.88 9.77 0.32
CA GLY A 14 2.37 9.13 -0.90
C GLY A 14 1.78 9.73 -2.16
N ASN A 15 2.34 9.37 -3.31
CA ASN A 15 1.88 9.86 -4.62
C ASN A 15 0.41 9.49 -4.87
N GLU A 16 -0.06 8.38 -4.34
CA GLU A 16 -1.44 7.92 -4.48
C GLU A 16 -2.41 8.57 -3.49
N GLY A 17 -1.96 9.56 -2.68
CA GLY A 17 -2.83 10.28 -1.75
C GLY A 17 -3.08 9.57 -0.43
N THR A 18 -2.28 8.56 -0.09
CA THR A 18 -2.37 7.82 1.17
C THR A 18 -1.35 8.32 2.19
N GLN A 19 -1.63 8.11 3.47
CA GLN A 19 -0.64 8.31 4.52
C GLN A 19 0.20 7.05 4.64
N ILE A 20 1.52 7.18 4.45
CA ILE A 20 2.42 6.04 4.37
C ILE A 20 3.45 6.10 5.49
N LYS A 21 3.65 4.96 6.15
CA LYS A 21 4.78 4.73 7.04
C LYS A 21 5.63 3.62 6.43
N GLN A 22 6.80 4.00 5.93
CA GLN A 22 7.75 3.02 5.36
C GLN A 22 8.38 2.26 6.52
N ILE A 23 8.08 0.97 6.62
CA ILE A 23 8.54 0.15 7.75
C ILE A 23 9.96 -0.34 7.51
N ILE A 24 10.20 -0.97 6.36
CA ILE A 24 11.53 -1.51 6.04
C ILE A 24 11.75 -1.50 4.53
N SER A 25 12.98 -1.28 4.14
CA SER A 25 13.41 -1.27 2.75
C SER A 25 14.79 -1.92 2.63
N PRO A 26 15.23 -2.26 1.41
CA PRO A 26 16.53 -2.91 1.22
C PRO A 26 17.73 -2.16 1.82
N SER A 27 17.71 -0.83 1.77
CA SER A 27 18.83 -0.03 2.29
C SER A 27 19.07 -0.23 3.78
N GLU A 28 18.03 -0.60 4.53
CA GLU A 28 18.15 -0.82 5.98
C GLU A 28 18.71 -2.20 6.31
N THR A 29 18.85 -3.08 5.34
CA THR A 29 19.32 -4.46 5.54
C THR A 29 20.54 -4.79 4.70
N ASN A 30 21.30 -3.78 4.24
CA ASN A 30 22.41 -3.98 3.31
C ASN A 30 21.99 -4.77 2.07
N ASN A 31 20.78 -4.52 1.59
CA ASN A 31 20.21 -5.18 0.40
C ASN A 31 20.04 -6.70 0.53
N VAL A 32 19.89 -7.20 1.77
CA VAL A 32 19.57 -8.61 1.99
C VAL A 32 18.15 -8.92 1.51
N ILE A 33 17.19 -7.99 1.74
CA ILE A 33 15.86 -8.11 1.19
C ILE A 33 15.76 -7.28 -0.09
N ARG A 34 14.88 -7.67 -1.01
CA ARG A 34 14.66 -6.91 -2.25
C ARG A 34 13.30 -6.21 -2.30
N TYR A 35 12.43 -6.47 -1.32
CA TYR A 35 11.10 -5.87 -1.23
C TYR A 35 11.08 -4.75 -0.21
N SER A 36 10.02 -3.95 -0.23
CA SER A 36 9.73 -2.98 0.82
C SER A 36 8.39 -3.29 1.47
N LEU A 37 8.26 -2.89 2.73
CA LEU A 37 7.03 -3.06 3.52
C LEU A 37 6.64 -1.71 4.08
N ALA A 38 5.39 -1.34 3.87
CA ALA A 38 4.84 -0.08 4.36
C ALA A 38 3.50 -0.31 5.06
N HIS A 39 3.14 0.62 5.93
CA HIS A 39 1.83 0.69 6.58
C HIS A 39 1.13 1.91 6.01
N CYS A 40 -0.01 1.71 5.39
CA CYS A 40 -0.74 2.78 4.71
C CYS A 40 -2.11 2.98 5.33
N THR A 41 -2.56 4.23 5.37
CA THR A 41 -3.86 4.61 5.94
C THR A 41 -4.61 5.48 4.95
N ILE A 42 -5.88 5.14 4.73
CA ILE A 42 -6.80 5.93 3.91
C ILE A 42 -7.97 6.32 4.81
N SER A 43 -8.19 7.63 4.96
CA SER A 43 -9.28 8.15 5.79
C SER A 43 -10.65 7.85 5.17
N PRO A 44 -11.73 7.83 5.99
CA PRO A 44 -13.08 7.63 5.47
C PRO A 44 -13.42 8.61 4.35
N SER A 45 -14.12 8.13 3.34
CA SER A 45 -14.55 8.88 2.16
C SER A 45 -13.40 9.32 1.24
N LYS A 46 -12.20 8.80 1.47
CA LYS A 46 -11.04 9.06 0.62
C LYS A 46 -10.66 7.81 -0.15
N SER A 47 -9.83 7.99 -1.15
CA SER A 47 -9.27 6.89 -1.91
C SER A 47 -7.82 7.22 -2.29
N SER A 48 -7.03 6.18 -2.54
CA SER A 48 -5.74 6.39 -3.19
C SER A 48 -6.00 6.88 -4.62
N LYS A 49 -5.03 7.58 -5.20
CA LYS A 49 -5.12 8.00 -6.60
C LYS A 49 -4.88 6.79 -7.51
N PRO A 50 -5.64 6.68 -8.62
CA PRO A 50 -5.36 5.63 -9.58
C PRO A 50 -3.91 5.70 -10.05
N HIS A 51 -3.23 4.56 -10.02
CA HIS A 51 -1.83 4.48 -10.41
C HIS A 51 -1.48 3.10 -10.92
N ILE A 52 -0.34 3.02 -11.62
CA ILE A 52 0.20 1.78 -12.17
C ILE A 52 1.59 1.60 -11.59
N MET A 53 1.88 0.40 -11.05
CA MET A 53 3.21 0.05 -10.58
C MET A 53 3.86 -0.90 -11.57
N LYS A 54 5.14 -0.67 -11.87
CA LYS A 54 5.93 -1.60 -12.69
C LYS A 54 6.29 -2.86 -11.93
N THR A 55 6.13 -2.85 -10.62
CA THR A 55 6.45 -3.93 -9.70
C THR A 55 5.17 -4.62 -9.25
N SER A 56 5.29 -5.80 -8.65
CA SER A 56 4.14 -6.44 -8.00
C SER A 56 3.90 -5.81 -6.64
N GLU A 57 2.65 -5.88 -6.19
CA GLU A 57 2.25 -5.30 -4.92
C GLU A 57 1.23 -6.21 -4.24
N MET A 58 1.30 -6.29 -2.91
CA MET A 58 0.29 -6.98 -2.10
C MET A 58 -0.17 -6.06 -0.99
N TYR A 59 -1.46 -6.08 -0.73
CA TYR A 59 -2.06 -5.40 0.41
C TYR A 59 -2.65 -6.42 1.36
N TYR A 60 -2.39 -6.26 2.64
CA TYR A 60 -3.07 -7.02 3.68
C TYR A 60 -3.84 -6.04 4.56
N ILE A 61 -5.16 -6.19 4.64
CA ILE A 61 -6.00 -5.24 5.35
C ILE A 61 -5.98 -5.53 6.85
N LEU A 62 -5.55 -4.55 7.62
CA LEU A 62 -5.46 -4.64 9.07
C LEU A 62 -6.74 -4.17 9.76
N GLN A 63 -7.39 -3.17 9.19
CA GLN A 63 -8.58 -2.56 9.79
C GLN A 63 -9.41 -1.86 8.73
N GLY A 64 -10.73 -1.89 8.91
CA GLY A 64 -11.65 -1.19 8.05
C GLY A 64 -12.11 -2.02 6.88
N LYS A 65 -12.80 -1.37 5.96
CA LYS A 65 -13.32 -1.97 4.73
C LYS A 65 -13.20 -0.99 3.59
N GLY A 66 -13.20 -1.50 2.38
CA GLY A 66 -13.09 -0.65 1.21
C GLY A 66 -13.51 -1.35 -0.05
N ILE A 67 -13.25 -0.68 -1.16
CA ILE A 67 -13.46 -1.22 -2.50
C ILE A 67 -12.14 -1.17 -3.23
N MET A 68 -11.67 -2.33 -3.66
CA MET A 68 -10.44 -2.41 -4.46
C MET A 68 -10.77 -2.43 -5.93
N HIS A 69 -10.05 -1.59 -6.68
CA HIS A 69 -10.17 -1.51 -8.13
C HIS A 69 -8.84 -1.94 -8.75
N ILE A 70 -8.88 -2.96 -9.59
CA ILE A 70 -7.71 -3.43 -10.37
C ILE A 70 -8.19 -3.59 -11.81
N ASP A 71 -7.69 -2.74 -12.70
CA ASP A 71 -8.12 -2.67 -14.10
C ASP A 71 -9.65 -2.55 -14.19
N SER A 72 -10.34 -3.53 -14.77
CA SER A 72 -11.80 -3.52 -14.88
C SER A 72 -12.49 -4.24 -13.73
N GLU A 73 -11.75 -4.83 -12.81
CA GLU A 73 -12.33 -5.54 -11.67
C GLU A 73 -12.55 -4.61 -10.49
N THR A 74 -13.65 -4.84 -9.79
CA THR A 74 -14.00 -4.09 -8.58
C THR A 74 -14.54 -5.07 -7.56
N LYS A 75 -13.97 -5.07 -6.34
CA LYS A 75 -14.42 -5.96 -5.28
C LYS A 75 -14.39 -5.27 -3.94
N GLN A 76 -15.35 -5.62 -3.10
CA GLN A 76 -15.34 -5.21 -1.70
C GLN A 76 -14.29 -6.02 -0.95
N VAL A 77 -13.55 -5.33 -0.07
CA VAL A 77 -12.51 -5.94 0.75
C VAL A 77 -12.66 -5.45 2.19
N SER A 78 -12.18 -6.24 3.13
CA SER A 78 -12.28 -5.91 4.55
C SER A 78 -11.14 -6.53 5.34
N LYS A 79 -11.14 -6.31 6.65
CA LYS A 79 -10.10 -6.80 7.56
C LYS A 79 -9.75 -8.26 7.29
N ASN A 80 -8.47 -8.54 7.24
CA ASN A 80 -7.85 -9.86 7.00
C ASN A 80 -7.90 -10.34 5.56
N ASP A 81 -8.36 -9.50 4.62
CA ASP A 81 -8.24 -9.84 3.20
C ASP A 81 -6.85 -9.54 2.68
N LEU A 82 -6.36 -10.41 1.81
CA LEU A 82 -5.13 -10.20 1.04
C LEU A 82 -5.50 -9.85 -0.40
N ILE A 83 -4.87 -8.81 -0.92
CA ILE A 83 -5.05 -8.38 -2.31
C ILE A 83 -3.70 -8.48 -3.02
N PHE A 84 -3.64 -9.24 -4.10
CA PHE A 84 -2.46 -9.27 -4.96
C PHE A 84 -2.71 -8.41 -6.19
N VAL A 85 -1.78 -7.48 -6.47
CA VAL A 85 -1.85 -6.60 -7.63
C VAL A 85 -0.71 -6.96 -8.58
N PRO A 86 -1.01 -7.51 -9.76
CA PRO A 86 0.02 -7.83 -10.74
C PRO A 86 0.73 -6.57 -11.25
N PRO A 87 1.98 -6.70 -11.70
CA PRO A 87 2.69 -5.58 -12.33
C PRO A 87 1.88 -5.00 -13.50
N MET A 88 1.97 -3.69 -13.68
CA MET A 88 1.35 -2.94 -14.78
C MET A 88 -0.17 -2.87 -14.74
N SER A 89 -0.80 -3.26 -13.64
CA SER A 89 -2.24 -3.10 -13.46
C SER A 89 -2.56 -1.72 -12.91
N LYS A 90 -3.61 -1.10 -13.42
CA LYS A 90 -4.12 0.16 -12.87
C LYS A 90 -4.90 -0.14 -11.60
N GLN A 91 -4.54 0.51 -10.50
CA GLN A 91 -5.12 0.20 -9.20
C GLN A 91 -5.46 1.44 -8.40
N PHE A 92 -6.48 1.32 -7.56
CA PHE A 92 -6.73 2.24 -6.47
C PHE A 92 -7.65 1.57 -5.44
N LEU A 93 -7.57 2.06 -4.21
CA LEU A 93 -8.33 1.53 -3.08
C LEU A 93 -9.15 2.64 -2.46
N GLU A 94 -10.46 2.44 -2.36
CA GLU A 94 -11.39 3.37 -1.75
C GLU A 94 -11.74 2.95 -0.34
N ASN A 95 -11.82 3.92 0.57
CA ASN A 95 -12.39 3.69 1.89
C ASN A 95 -13.86 4.11 1.86
N ASN A 96 -14.75 3.14 1.78
CA ASN A 96 -16.20 3.38 1.83
C ASN A 96 -16.81 3.09 3.20
N GLY A 97 -15.96 2.96 4.23
CA GLY A 97 -16.38 2.73 5.59
C GLY A 97 -16.38 4.01 6.42
N GLU A 98 -16.56 3.84 7.73
CA GLU A 98 -16.65 4.96 8.68
C GLU A 98 -15.39 5.12 9.53
N VAL A 99 -14.46 4.17 9.45
CA VAL A 99 -13.18 4.22 10.17
C VAL A 99 -12.04 4.20 9.16
N ASP A 100 -10.83 4.51 9.62
CA ASP A 100 -9.65 4.46 8.78
C ASP A 100 -9.47 3.06 8.19
N LEU A 101 -9.11 3.00 6.92
CA LEU A 101 -8.72 1.77 6.24
C LEU A 101 -7.20 1.68 6.32
N THR A 102 -6.70 0.70 7.08
CA THR A 102 -5.27 0.52 7.26
C THR A 102 -4.82 -0.80 6.65
N VAL A 103 -3.72 -0.74 5.92
CA VAL A 103 -3.19 -1.88 5.20
C VAL A 103 -1.69 -1.98 5.36
N LEU A 104 -1.17 -3.21 5.32
CA LEU A 104 0.24 -3.43 5.04
C LEU A 104 0.40 -3.57 3.55
N CYS A 105 1.46 -2.97 3.02
CA CYS A 105 1.74 -2.97 1.58
C CYS A 105 3.14 -3.51 1.35
N ILE A 106 3.25 -4.59 0.57
CA ILE A 106 4.52 -5.16 0.17
C ILE A 106 4.72 -4.88 -1.32
N VAL A 107 5.85 -4.28 -1.66
CA VAL A 107 6.23 -4.00 -3.05
C VAL A 107 7.50 -4.76 -3.37
N ASP A 108 7.50 -5.53 -4.45
CA ASP A 108 8.63 -6.37 -4.85
C ASP A 108 8.89 -6.26 -6.36
N PRO A 109 10.06 -5.78 -6.79
CA PRO A 109 11.14 -5.16 -5.99
C PRO A 109 10.69 -3.93 -5.24
N ALA A 110 11.47 -3.51 -4.26
CA ALA A 110 11.12 -2.42 -3.35
C ALA A 110 10.62 -1.17 -4.06
N TRP A 111 9.68 -0.48 -3.44
CA TRP A 111 9.07 0.71 -4.01
C TRP A 111 10.12 1.76 -4.40
N ARG A 112 9.95 2.33 -5.60
CA ARG A 112 10.68 3.49 -6.10
C ARG A 112 9.70 4.38 -6.83
N GLN A 113 9.88 5.68 -6.68
CA GLN A 113 8.99 6.64 -7.34
C GLN A 113 8.96 6.47 -8.86
N GLU A 114 10.10 6.16 -9.47
CA GLU A 114 10.21 5.98 -10.92
C GLU A 114 9.46 4.75 -11.45
N ASP A 115 9.06 3.82 -10.58
CA ASP A 115 8.27 2.64 -10.96
C ASP A 115 6.75 2.89 -10.86
N GLU A 116 6.34 4.05 -10.36
CA GLU A 116 4.94 4.39 -10.18
C GLU A 116 4.48 5.40 -11.23
N ILE A 117 3.37 5.09 -11.88
CA ILE A 117 2.77 5.94 -12.92
C ILE A 117 1.40 6.38 -12.42
N LEU A 118 1.20 7.68 -12.25
CA LEU A 118 -0.10 8.24 -11.88
C LEU A 118 -0.94 8.45 -13.14
N GLU A 119 -2.22 8.14 -13.01
CA GLU A 119 -3.20 8.28 -14.09
C GLU A 119 -4.13 9.47 -13.85
#